data_e98b2eaec0ccb6f7713d603d41451664
#
_entry.id   e98b2eaec0ccb6f7713d603d41451664
#
_cell.length_a   1.000
_cell.length_b   1.000
_cell.length_c   1.000
_cell.angle_alpha   90.00
_cell.angle_beta   90.00
_cell.angle_gamma   90.00
#
_symmetry.space_group_name_H-M   'P 1'
#
loop_
_entity.id
_entity.type
_entity.pdbx_description
1 polymer ?
#
loop_
_entity_poly.entity_id
_entity_poly.type
_entity_poly.pdbx_seq_one_letter_code
_entity_poly.pdbx_strand_id
1 'polypeptide(L)'
;MAKTVADVMKMVKDNEVKFVDFRFTDTRGKEQHVTVPISAFDEDKFTGGHAFDGSSIAGWKGIEASDMQLMPDPNTANIDPFFEETTLFLQCDVVEPSDGKSYDRDPRSIAKRAEAYLKASGLGDTVYFGPEPEFFIFDGVRWSNEPGNVMFAIDEYEAPWNSGKQLEGGNRGHRPTVKGGYFPVPPVDSTQDMRAEMSLILESLGIPVEVFHHEVAGAGQNEIGTKFSTLVERADWTQVLKYVVWNVANAYGKTATFMPKPYAGDNGSGMHVHQSIWRTARTCLLATAMRV
;
A
#
# COMPACT_ATOMS: atom_id res chain seq x y z
N MET A 1 -13.24 -14.13 10.14
CA MET A 1 -14.37 -14.61 9.30
C MET A 1 -14.57 -13.61 8.19
N ALA A 2 -14.97 -14.07 7.00
CA ALA A 2 -15.28 -13.18 5.89
C ALA A 2 -16.43 -12.24 6.28
N LYS A 3 -16.29 -10.94 6.01
CA LYS A 3 -17.35 -9.95 6.24
C LYS A 3 -18.41 -10.08 5.14
N THR A 4 -19.68 -9.99 5.54
CA THR A 4 -20.82 -9.93 4.62
C THR A 4 -21.25 -8.49 4.38
N VAL A 5 -22.11 -8.24 3.39
CA VAL A 5 -22.74 -6.93 3.16
C VAL A 5 -23.46 -6.45 4.43
N ALA A 6 -24.17 -7.33 5.12
CA ALA A 6 -24.85 -7.00 6.38
C ALA A 6 -23.86 -6.57 7.47
N ASP A 7 -22.66 -7.17 7.54
CA ASP A 7 -21.61 -6.75 8.48
C ASP A 7 -21.11 -5.35 8.14
N VAL A 8 -20.94 -5.02 6.86
CA VAL A 8 -20.55 -3.67 6.42
C VAL A 8 -21.62 -2.65 6.77
N MET A 9 -22.90 -2.94 6.50
CA MET A 9 -24.00 -2.03 6.87
C MET A 9 -24.10 -1.83 8.37
N LYS A 10 -23.81 -2.89 9.16
CA LYS A 10 -23.68 -2.77 10.61
C LYS A 10 -22.51 -1.86 11.00
N MET A 11 -21.32 -2.01 10.38
CA MET A 11 -20.17 -1.13 10.62
C MET A 11 -20.51 0.34 10.33
N VAL A 12 -21.20 0.59 9.21
CA VAL A 12 -21.68 1.94 8.84
C VAL A 12 -22.50 2.57 9.96
N LYS A 13 -23.45 1.80 10.50
CA LYS A 13 -24.33 2.26 11.58
C LYS A 13 -23.60 2.44 12.91
N ASP A 14 -22.83 1.45 13.31
CA ASP A 14 -22.18 1.42 14.64
C ASP A 14 -21.09 2.51 14.77
N ASN A 15 -20.45 2.90 13.66
CA ASN A 15 -19.41 3.92 13.62
C ASN A 15 -19.91 5.30 13.14
N GLU A 16 -21.22 5.46 12.92
CA GLU A 16 -21.82 6.71 12.44
C GLU A 16 -21.12 7.26 11.17
N VAL A 17 -20.81 6.37 10.22
CA VAL A 17 -20.08 6.67 9.00
C VAL A 17 -20.75 7.82 8.23
N LYS A 18 -19.95 8.79 7.79
CA LYS A 18 -20.40 9.94 7.00
C LYS A 18 -20.12 9.77 5.51
N PHE A 19 -19.00 9.12 5.19
CA PHE A 19 -18.54 8.92 3.81
C PHE A 19 -18.12 7.47 3.57
N VAL A 20 -18.26 7.02 2.31
CA VAL A 20 -17.74 5.72 1.86
C VAL A 20 -16.78 5.95 0.71
N ASP A 21 -15.58 5.37 0.83
CA ASP A 21 -14.45 5.54 -0.08
C ASP A 21 -14.22 4.25 -0.84
N PHE A 22 -14.50 4.24 -2.15
CA PHE A 22 -14.24 3.12 -3.04
C PHE A 22 -12.82 3.23 -3.59
N ARG A 23 -11.98 2.23 -3.30
CA ARG A 23 -10.57 2.20 -3.69
C ARG A 23 -10.32 1.12 -4.72
N PHE A 24 -9.45 1.40 -5.67
CA PHE A 24 -9.02 0.44 -6.70
C PHE A 24 -7.59 0.74 -7.14
N THR A 25 -6.94 -0.22 -7.78
CA THR A 25 -5.55 -0.08 -8.21
C THR A 25 -5.48 0.09 -9.72
N ASP A 26 -4.73 1.08 -10.20
CA ASP A 26 -4.46 1.25 -11.63
C ASP A 26 -3.32 0.34 -12.13
N THR A 27 -3.08 0.34 -13.45
CA THR A 27 -2.03 -0.49 -14.08
C THR A 27 -0.60 -0.13 -13.68
N ARG A 28 -0.40 1.02 -13.01
CA ARG A 28 0.90 1.45 -12.47
C ARG A 28 1.07 1.06 -10.99
N GLY A 29 0.09 0.38 -10.41
CA GLY A 29 0.09 0.04 -8.99
C GLY A 29 -0.27 1.21 -8.07
N LYS A 30 -0.77 2.32 -8.62
CA LYS A 30 -1.27 3.45 -7.82
C LYS A 30 -2.68 3.13 -7.34
N GLU A 31 -2.93 3.32 -6.05
CA GLU A 31 -4.27 3.29 -5.50
C GLU A 31 -5.03 4.57 -5.90
N GLN A 32 -6.20 4.40 -6.46
CA GLN A 32 -7.15 5.44 -6.84
C GLN A 32 -8.38 5.33 -5.96
N HIS A 33 -9.11 6.43 -5.79
CA HIS A 33 -10.34 6.40 -5.00
C HIS A 33 -11.42 7.36 -5.51
N VAL A 34 -12.65 7.08 -5.11
CA VAL A 34 -13.79 7.99 -5.22
C VAL A 34 -14.64 7.86 -3.96
N THR A 35 -15.04 8.98 -3.40
CA THR A 35 -15.79 9.05 -2.15
C THR A 35 -17.24 9.46 -2.40
N VAL A 36 -18.18 8.80 -1.74
CA VAL A 36 -19.60 9.17 -1.76
C VAL A 36 -20.09 9.51 -0.35
N PRO A 37 -21.04 10.43 -0.18
CA PRO A 37 -21.69 10.64 1.11
C PRO A 37 -22.55 9.43 1.47
N ILE A 38 -22.75 9.19 2.76
CA ILE A 38 -23.53 8.03 3.23
C ILE A 38 -24.95 8.00 2.66
N SER A 39 -25.53 9.16 2.34
CA SER A 39 -26.85 9.24 1.71
C SER A 39 -26.91 8.67 0.29
N ALA A 40 -25.76 8.42 -0.35
CA ALA A 40 -25.63 7.82 -1.66
C ALA A 40 -25.05 6.39 -1.62
N PHE A 41 -25.00 5.78 -0.43
CA PHE A 41 -24.50 4.43 -0.20
C PHE A 41 -25.56 3.54 0.44
N ASP A 42 -25.81 2.41 -0.16
CA ASP A 42 -26.72 1.37 0.30
C ASP A 42 -26.23 -0.03 -0.12
N GLU A 43 -26.99 -1.07 0.21
CA GLU A 43 -26.65 -2.45 -0.12
C GLU A 43 -26.59 -2.72 -1.64
N ASP A 44 -27.29 -1.93 -2.45
CA ASP A 44 -27.31 -2.08 -3.91
C ASP A 44 -25.93 -1.76 -4.55
N LYS A 45 -25.06 -1.02 -3.84
CA LYS A 45 -23.67 -0.79 -4.26
C LYS A 45 -22.85 -2.07 -4.39
N PHE A 46 -23.20 -3.10 -3.64
CA PHE A 46 -22.49 -4.40 -3.71
C PHE A 46 -22.95 -5.29 -4.88
N THR A 47 -24.06 -4.96 -5.51
CA THR A 47 -24.60 -5.68 -6.67
C THR A 47 -24.58 -4.85 -7.95
N GLY A 48 -24.89 -3.57 -7.84
CA GLY A 48 -24.91 -2.62 -8.96
C GLY A 48 -23.63 -1.81 -9.14
N GLY A 49 -22.74 -1.83 -8.16
CA GLY A 49 -21.46 -1.11 -8.21
C GLY A 49 -21.59 0.41 -8.14
N HIS A 50 -20.46 1.08 -8.41
CA HIS A 50 -20.37 2.53 -8.56
C HIS A 50 -19.75 2.87 -9.91
N ALA A 51 -20.47 3.60 -10.77
CA ALA A 51 -20.01 3.97 -12.11
C ALA A 51 -18.93 5.07 -12.04
N PHE A 52 -17.93 4.97 -12.91
CA PHE A 52 -16.89 5.98 -13.07
C PHE A 52 -16.36 6.01 -14.51
N ASP A 53 -15.65 7.10 -14.86
CA ASP A 53 -15.02 7.29 -16.17
C ASP A 53 -13.63 6.62 -16.21
N GLY A 54 -13.56 5.45 -16.83
CA GLY A 54 -12.30 4.71 -17.02
C GLY A 54 -11.34 5.35 -18.02
N SER A 55 -11.79 6.32 -18.85
CA SER A 55 -10.89 7.04 -19.78
C SER A 55 -9.97 8.01 -19.04
N SER A 56 -10.33 8.39 -17.82
CA SER A 56 -9.49 9.23 -16.94
C SER A 56 -8.37 8.44 -16.27
N ILE A 57 -8.38 7.11 -16.35
CA ILE A 57 -7.31 6.25 -15.83
C ILE A 57 -6.32 5.92 -16.95
N ALA A 58 -5.07 6.33 -16.75
CA ALA A 58 -4.03 6.18 -17.78
C ALA A 58 -3.86 4.72 -18.23
N GLY A 59 -4.00 4.48 -19.52
CA GLY A 59 -3.82 3.18 -20.17
C GLY A 59 -5.03 2.24 -20.06
N TRP A 60 -6.19 2.72 -19.61
CA TRP A 60 -7.40 1.89 -19.52
C TRP A 60 -8.28 2.01 -20.76
N LYS A 61 -9.20 2.94 -20.80
CA LYS A 61 -10.23 3.06 -21.86
C LYS A 61 -10.02 4.29 -22.73
N GLY A 62 -10.57 4.26 -23.94
CA GLY A 62 -10.80 5.46 -24.72
C GLY A 62 -12.13 6.11 -24.33
N ILE A 63 -12.31 7.37 -24.73
CA ILE A 63 -13.51 8.13 -24.39
C ILE A 63 -14.80 7.51 -24.97
N GLU A 64 -14.68 6.77 -26.07
CA GLU A 64 -15.80 6.10 -26.75
C GLU A 64 -16.38 4.90 -25.99
N ALA A 65 -15.67 4.40 -24.95
CA ALA A 65 -16.08 3.26 -24.14
C ALA A 65 -15.67 3.46 -22.67
N SER A 66 -15.84 4.69 -22.17
CA SER A 66 -15.27 5.14 -20.90
C SER A 66 -15.96 4.58 -19.65
N ASP A 67 -17.23 4.21 -19.74
CA ASP A 67 -18.00 3.77 -18.58
C ASP A 67 -17.47 2.47 -18.02
N MET A 68 -17.19 2.48 -16.71
CA MET A 68 -16.74 1.33 -15.93
C MET A 68 -17.43 1.32 -14.56
N GLN A 69 -17.39 0.20 -13.87
CA GLN A 69 -17.99 0.06 -12.53
C GLN A 69 -16.97 -0.46 -11.51
N LEU A 70 -16.99 0.15 -10.33
CA LEU A 70 -16.31 -0.33 -9.13
C LEU A 70 -17.25 -1.25 -8.35
N MET A 71 -16.83 -2.49 -8.15
CA MET A 71 -17.58 -3.49 -7.38
C MET A 71 -16.91 -3.69 -6.02
N PRO A 72 -17.45 -3.10 -4.94
CA PRO A 72 -16.81 -3.16 -3.62
C PRO A 72 -16.82 -4.57 -3.06
N ASP A 73 -15.69 -4.98 -2.47
CA ASP A 73 -15.54 -6.25 -1.78
C ASP A 73 -15.80 -6.05 -0.27
N PRO A 74 -16.89 -6.60 0.30
CA PRO A 74 -17.23 -6.40 1.70
C PRO A 74 -16.15 -6.90 2.67
N ASN A 75 -15.34 -7.89 2.27
CA ASN A 75 -14.26 -8.42 3.12
C ASN A 75 -13.20 -7.36 3.44
N THR A 76 -13.03 -6.37 2.58
CA THR A 76 -12.00 -5.33 2.70
C THR A 76 -12.44 -4.10 3.49
N ALA A 77 -13.71 -4.04 3.91
CA ALA A 77 -14.27 -2.90 4.62
C ALA A 77 -13.52 -2.60 5.91
N ASN A 78 -13.08 -1.35 6.06
CA ASN A 78 -12.44 -0.82 7.27
C ASN A 78 -12.82 0.65 7.47
N ILE A 79 -12.72 1.15 8.71
CA ILE A 79 -12.82 2.57 9.01
C ILE A 79 -11.45 3.20 8.76
N ASP A 80 -11.44 4.31 8.02
CA ASP A 80 -10.21 5.04 7.72
C ASP A 80 -9.68 5.76 8.98
N PRO A 81 -8.41 5.55 9.35
CA PRO A 81 -7.85 6.14 10.57
C PRO A 81 -7.35 7.57 10.40
N PHE A 82 -7.36 8.14 9.19
CA PHE A 82 -6.72 9.43 8.89
C PHE A 82 -7.68 10.55 8.54
N PHE A 83 -8.90 10.24 8.12
CA PHE A 83 -9.88 11.27 7.80
C PHE A 83 -10.51 11.86 9.05
N GLU A 84 -10.77 13.17 9.03
CA GLU A 84 -11.42 13.88 10.12
C GLU A 84 -12.86 13.37 10.35
N GLU A 85 -13.62 13.21 9.27
CA GLU A 85 -14.97 12.64 9.32
C GLU A 85 -14.93 11.12 9.13
N THR A 86 -15.71 10.41 9.93
CA THR A 86 -15.73 8.93 9.89
C THR A 86 -16.03 8.42 8.49
N THR A 87 -15.06 7.81 7.88
CA THR A 87 -15.12 7.29 6.51
C THR A 87 -14.85 5.79 6.51
N LEU A 88 -15.70 5.04 5.84
CA LEU A 88 -15.50 3.62 5.57
C LEU A 88 -14.83 3.47 4.20
N PHE A 89 -13.76 2.70 4.09
CA PHE A 89 -13.19 2.38 2.79
C PHE A 89 -13.34 0.90 2.43
N LEU A 90 -13.41 0.64 1.11
CA LEU A 90 -13.53 -0.70 0.53
C LEU A 90 -12.64 -0.80 -0.71
N GLN A 91 -11.92 -1.93 -0.85
CA GLN A 91 -11.26 -2.27 -2.10
C GLN A 91 -12.29 -2.79 -3.11
N CYS A 92 -12.16 -2.36 -4.35
CA CYS A 92 -13.10 -2.67 -5.41
C CYS A 92 -12.42 -3.47 -6.54
N ASP A 93 -13.17 -4.40 -7.10
CA ASP A 93 -12.87 -4.92 -8.44
C ASP A 93 -13.40 -3.93 -9.48
N VAL A 94 -12.79 -3.93 -10.67
CA VAL A 94 -13.27 -3.13 -11.79
C VAL A 94 -13.92 -4.05 -12.82
N VAL A 95 -15.13 -3.71 -13.23
CA VAL A 95 -15.91 -4.52 -14.17
C VAL A 95 -16.43 -3.71 -15.36
N GLU A 96 -16.69 -4.41 -16.45
CA GLU A 96 -17.35 -3.88 -17.63
C GLU A 96 -18.86 -3.78 -17.37
N PRO A 97 -19.48 -2.61 -17.53
CA PRO A 97 -20.92 -2.46 -17.27
C PRO A 97 -21.81 -3.23 -18.24
N SER A 98 -21.31 -3.52 -19.44
CA SER A 98 -22.07 -4.19 -20.49
C SER A 98 -22.39 -5.65 -20.21
N ASP A 99 -21.50 -6.37 -19.49
CA ASP A 99 -21.64 -7.82 -19.25
C ASP A 99 -21.22 -8.23 -17.82
N GLY A 100 -20.84 -7.29 -16.97
CA GLY A 100 -20.43 -7.51 -15.60
C GLY A 100 -19.12 -8.30 -15.43
N LYS A 101 -18.37 -8.52 -16.52
CA LYS A 101 -17.10 -9.22 -16.43
C LYS A 101 -16.00 -8.35 -15.87
N SER A 102 -15.05 -9.00 -15.18
CA SER A 102 -13.86 -8.34 -14.71
C SER A 102 -13.09 -7.66 -15.85
N TYR A 103 -12.68 -6.42 -15.61
CA TYR A 103 -11.83 -5.71 -16.57
C TYR A 103 -10.44 -6.34 -16.66
N ASP A 104 -9.98 -6.59 -17.90
CA ASP A 104 -8.75 -7.36 -18.13
C ASP A 104 -7.49 -6.70 -17.55
N ARG A 105 -7.46 -5.37 -17.46
CA ARG A 105 -6.33 -4.59 -16.96
C ARG A 105 -6.47 -4.19 -15.49
N ASP A 106 -7.50 -4.65 -14.81
CA ASP A 106 -7.62 -4.48 -13.37
C ASP A 106 -6.64 -5.40 -12.63
N PRO A 107 -5.62 -4.87 -11.92
CA PRO A 107 -4.63 -5.69 -11.22
C PRO A 107 -5.24 -6.64 -10.20
N ARG A 108 -6.29 -6.21 -9.47
CA ARG A 108 -6.97 -7.04 -8.47
C ARG A 108 -7.68 -8.23 -9.13
N SER A 109 -8.33 -8.01 -10.26
CA SER A 109 -8.94 -9.09 -11.06
C SER A 109 -7.88 -10.03 -11.66
N ILE A 110 -6.69 -9.53 -12.03
CA ILE A 110 -5.58 -10.39 -12.46
C ILE A 110 -5.14 -11.32 -11.31
N ALA A 111 -5.01 -10.81 -10.10
CA ALA A 111 -4.67 -11.62 -8.93
C ALA A 111 -5.73 -12.71 -8.66
N LYS A 112 -7.03 -12.38 -8.74
CA LYS A 112 -8.14 -13.35 -8.62
C LYS A 112 -8.08 -14.43 -9.71
N ARG A 113 -7.81 -14.03 -10.97
CA ARG A 113 -7.62 -15.00 -12.07
C ARG A 113 -6.41 -15.93 -11.84
N ALA A 114 -5.32 -15.42 -11.28
CA ALA A 114 -4.14 -16.22 -10.96
C ALA A 114 -4.44 -17.28 -9.87
N GLU A 115 -5.18 -16.92 -8.82
CA GLU A 115 -5.63 -17.89 -7.81
C GLU A 115 -6.57 -18.95 -8.41
N ALA A 116 -7.50 -18.54 -9.26
CA ALA A 116 -8.40 -19.45 -9.97
C ALA A 116 -7.63 -20.40 -10.90
N TYR A 117 -6.63 -19.89 -11.63
CA TYR A 117 -5.77 -20.69 -12.50
C TYR A 117 -4.99 -21.74 -11.71
N LEU A 118 -4.41 -21.39 -10.55
CA LEU A 118 -3.70 -22.34 -9.70
C LEU A 118 -4.62 -23.52 -9.34
N LYS A 119 -5.84 -23.23 -8.86
CA LYS A 119 -6.84 -24.25 -8.52
C LYS A 119 -7.20 -25.13 -9.72
N ALA A 120 -7.46 -24.50 -10.88
CA ALA A 120 -7.82 -25.21 -12.11
C ALA A 120 -6.70 -26.08 -12.66
N SER A 121 -5.44 -25.68 -12.48
CA SER A 121 -4.26 -26.44 -12.93
C SER A 121 -4.04 -27.74 -12.15
N GLY A 122 -4.63 -27.86 -10.96
CA GLY A 122 -4.43 -28.98 -10.06
C GLY A 122 -3.04 -29.05 -9.40
N LEU A 123 -2.19 -28.04 -9.57
CA LEU A 123 -0.87 -27.95 -8.91
C LEU A 123 -1.00 -27.62 -7.43
N GLY A 124 -1.99 -26.84 -7.07
CA GLY A 124 -2.27 -26.44 -5.69
C GLY A 124 -3.70 -25.90 -5.54
N ASP A 125 -4.12 -25.66 -4.33
CA ASP A 125 -5.40 -25.04 -4.00
C ASP A 125 -5.24 -23.66 -3.39
N THR A 126 -4.05 -23.37 -2.84
CA THR A 126 -3.73 -22.11 -2.16
C THR A 126 -2.30 -21.68 -2.49
N VAL A 127 -2.12 -20.39 -2.70
CA VAL A 127 -0.80 -19.76 -2.80
C VAL A 127 -0.71 -18.64 -1.78
N TYR A 128 0.39 -18.62 -1.02
CA TYR A 128 0.71 -17.55 -0.08
C TYR A 128 1.83 -16.67 -0.63
N PHE A 129 1.70 -15.38 -0.34
CA PHE A 129 2.67 -14.35 -0.67
C PHE A 129 3.07 -13.58 0.58
N GLY A 130 4.36 -13.32 0.74
CA GLY A 130 4.94 -12.48 1.79
C GLY A 130 5.87 -11.45 1.14
N PRO A 131 5.37 -10.34 0.63
CA PRO A 131 6.21 -9.25 0.16
C PRO A 131 6.78 -8.47 1.34
N GLU A 132 8.02 -7.99 1.18
CA GLU A 132 8.80 -7.18 2.12
C GLU A 132 9.08 -5.81 1.49
N PRO A 133 8.08 -4.91 1.45
CA PRO A 133 8.24 -3.61 0.82
C PRO A 133 9.10 -2.69 1.68
N GLU A 134 10.24 -2.28 1.15
CA GLU A 134 11.09 -1.26 1.73
C GLU A 134 10.69 0.13 1.23
N PHE A 135 10.95 1.16 2.02
CA PHE A 135 10.63 2.54 1.68
C PHE A 135 11.59 3.52 2.34
N PHE A 136 11.65 4.73 1.79
CA PHE A 136 12.40 5.83 2.39
C PHE A 136 11.46 6.87 2.99
N ILE A 137 11.87 7.47 4.10
CA ILE A 137 11.25 8.63 4.72
C ILE A 137 12.22 9.80 4.61
N PHE A 138 11.75 10.94 4.09
CA PHE A 138 12.54 12.16 3.91
C PHE A 138 11.90 13.36 4.58
N ASP A 139 12.70 14.29 5.05
CA ASP A 139 12.24 15.60 5.54
C ASP A 139 11.74 16.48 4.39
N GLY A 140 12.29 16.30 3.20
CA GLY A 140 11.83 17.00 2.02
C GLY A 140 12.48 16.52 0.73
N VAL A 141 11.75 16.67 -0.36
CA VAL A 141 12.22 16.38 -1.72
C VAL A 141 11.93 17.58 -2.61
N ARG A 142 12.92 18.05 -3.33
CA ARG A 142 12.78 19.10 -4.35
C ARG A 142 13.33 18.61 -5.66
N TRP A 143 12.62 18.88 -6.72
CA TRP A 143 13.04 18.51 -8.07
C TRP A 143 12.54 19.53 -9.10
N SER A 144 13.26 19.63 -10.20
CA SER A 144 12.86 20.35 -11.39
C SER A 144 13.31 19.56 -12.62
N ASN A 145 12.49 19.53 -13.64
CA ASN A 145 12.79 18.90 -14.93
C ASN A 145 12.32 19.82 -16.07
N GLU A 146 12.75 21.07 -16.01
CA GLU A 146 12.43 22.10 -16.98
C GLU A 146 13.57 22.27 -17.99
N PRO A 147 13.30 22.73 -19.22
CA PRO A 147 14.35 23.09 -20.15
C PRO A 147 15.33 24.11 -19.53
N GLY A 148 16.59 23.70 -19.38
CA GLY A 148 17.65 24.55 -18.79
C GLY A 148 17.72 24.53 -17.26
N ASN A 149 16.84 23.79 -16.56
CA ASN A 149 16.94 23.62 -15.11
C ASN A 149 16.55 22.19 -14.73
N VAL A 150 17.53 21.32 -14.59
CA VAL A 150 17.34 19.95 -14.09
C VAL A 150 18.00 19.83 -12.74
N MET A 151 17.21 19.58 -11.69
CA MET A 151 17.73 19.44 -10.35
C MET A 151 16.91 18.43 -9.54
N PHE A 152 17.55 17.84 -8.55
CA PHE A 152 16.98 16.95 -7.58
C PHE A 152 17.72 17.13 -6.26
N ALA A 153 16.99 17.29 -5.18
CA ALA A 153 17.54 17.41 -3.83
C ALA A 153 16.66 16.72 -2.82
N ILE A 154 17.30 15.90 -1.98
CA ILE A 154 16.66 15.24 -0.83
C ILE A 154 17.22 15.87 0.44
N ASP A 155 16.33 16.16 1.37
CA ASP A 155 16.65 16.54 2.74
C ASP A 155 16.19 15.41 3.67
N GLU A 156 17.07 14.95 4.57
CA GLU A 156 16.80 13.87 5.49
C GLU A 156 17.69 13.98 6.73
N TYR A 157 17.09 13.80 7.92
CA TYR A 157 17.75 14.03 9.23
C TYR A 157 18.97 13.12 9.45
N GLU A 158 18.90 11.86 9.05
CA GLU A 158 19.97 10.87 9.23
C GLU A 158 21.05 10.95 8.14
N ALA A 159 20.82 11.72 7.07
CA ALA A 159 21.69 11.75 5.92
C ALA A 159 23.09 12.27 6.28
N PRO A 160 24.16 11.61 5.78
CA PRO A 160 25.54 12.07 6.03
C PRO A 160 25.81 13.51 5.58
N TRP A 161 25.16 13.95 4.49
CA TRP A 161 25.30 15.34 3.98
C TRP A 161 24.67 16.40 4.89
N ASN A 162 23.84 15.99 5.87
CA ASN A 162 23.25 16.86 6.88
C ASN A 162 24.04 16.91 8.19
N SER A 163 25.21 16.30 8.27
CA SER A 163 26.02 16.23 9.49
C SER A 163 26.41 17.57 10.09
N GLY A 164 26.52 18.64 9.27
CA GLY A 164 26.81 20.00 9.70
C GLY A 164 25.58 20.90 9.90
N LYS A 165 24.36 20.40 9.66
CA LYS A 165 23.14 21.20 9.72
C LYS A 165 22.76 21.53 11.17
N GLN A 166 22.34 22.78 11.40
CA GLN A 166 21.69 23.19 12.64
C GLN A 166 20.24 22.72 12.62
N LEU A 167 19.83 21.98 13.64
CA LEU A 167 18.49 21.40 13.78
C LEU A 167 17.87 21.91 15.08
N GLU A 168 16.54 21.93 15.15
CA GLU A 168 15.83 22.12 16.41
C GLU A 168 16.26 21.03 17.39
N GLY A 169 16.66 21.39 18.60
CA GLY A 169 17.26 20.47 19.56
C GLY A 169 18.75 20.19 19.34
N GLY A 170 19.41 20.85 18.39
CA GLY A 170 20.83 20.77 18.10
C GLY A 170 21.23 19.63 17.17
N ASN A 171 22.49 19.70 16.71
CA ASN A 171 23.10 18.62 15.90
C ASN A 171 23.71 17.57 16.83
N ARG A 172 23.16 16.37 16.87
CA ARG A 172 23.58 15.31 17.77
C ARG A 172 24.77 14.50 17.26
N GLY A 173 25.16 14.66 15.99
CA GLY A 173 26.26 13.90 15.38
C GLY A 173 25.98 12.41 15.14
N HIS A 174 24.82 11.91 15.56
CA HIS A 174 24.43 10.51 15.35
C HIS A 174 23.89 10.34 13.92
N ARG A 175 24.69 9.73 13.06
CA ARG A 175 24.36 9.46 11.66
C ARG A 175 24.81 8.07 11.28
N PRO A 176 23.97 7.26 10.63
CA PRO A 176 24.44 6.06 9.97
C PRO A 176 25.37 6.43 8.82
N THR A 177 26.36 5.60 8.57
CA THR A 177 27.19 5.74 7.36
C THR A 177 26.47 5.23 6.15
N VAL A 178 26.96 5.54 4.93
CA VAL A 178 26.50 4.90 3.70
C VAL A 178 26.54 3.37 3.86
N LYS A 179 25.44 2.67 3.59
CA LYS A 179 25.23 1.23 3.80
C LYS A 179 25.40 0.78 5.26
N GLY A 180 25.30 1.68 6.22
CA GLY A 180 25.49 1.42 7.63
C GLY A 180 24.21 1.55 8.47
N GLY A 181 23.04 1.61 7.83
CA GLY A 181 21.74 1.83 8.51
C GLY A 181 21.05 0.57 9.04
N TYR A 182 21.62 -0.64 8.88
CA TYR A 182 20.91 -1.84 9.27
C TYR A 182 20.90 -2.05 10.80
N PHE A 183 19.71 -2.01 11.38
CA PHE A 183 19.43 -2.28 12.79
C PHE A 183 20.14 -1.38 13.84
N PRO A 184 20.38 -0.09 13.60
CA PRO A 184 20.90 0.74 14.67
C PRO A 184 19.85 0.93 15.76
N VAL A 185 20.32 1.07 17.00
CA VAL A 185 19.41 1.49 18.08
C VAL A 185 19.21 3.01 18.06
N PRO A 186 18.08 3.53 18.56
CA PRO A 186 17.92 4.97 18.78
C PRO A 186 19.06 5.52 19.67
N PRO A 187 19.53 6.76 19.49
CA PRO A 187 18.96 7.80 18.62
C PRO A 187 19.48 7.80 17.19
N VAL A 188 20.31 6.83 16.78
CA VAL A 188 20.78 6.72 15.38
C VAL A 188 19.59 6.41 14.47
N ASP A 189 18.78 5.43 14.84
CA ASP A 189 17.46 5.21 14.24
C ASP A 189 16.48 6.30 14.73
N SER A 190 16.24 7.29 13.93
CA SER A 190 15.34 8.41 14.25
C SER A 190 13.88 8.16 13.88
N THR A 191 13.58 7.05 13.20
CA THR A 191 12.23 6.75 12.68
C THR A 191 11.51 5.61 13.42
N GLN A 192 12.08 5.13 14.52
CA GLN A 192 11.54 4.04 15.33
C GLN A 192 10.08 4.27 15.75
N ASP A 193 9.76 5.42 16.32
CA ASP A 193 8.40 5.73 16.81
C ASP A 193 7.40 5.86 15.66
N MET A 194 7.84 6.38 14.51
CA MET A 194 7.01 6.50 13.32
C MET A 194 6.62 5.13 12.75
N ARG A 195 7.58 4.18 12.68
CA ARG A 195 7.28 2.79 12.29
C ARG A 195 6.38 2.09 13.31
N ALA A 196 6.57 2.37 14.60
CA ALA A 196 5.71 1.83 15.65
C ALA A 196 4.25 2.29 15.47
N GLU A 197 4.02 3.58 15.19
CA GLU A 197 2.69 4.11 14.90
C GLU A 197 2.09 3.48 13.63
N MET A 198 2.87 3.40 12.53
CA MET A 198 2.46 2.71 11.30
C MET A 198 2.00 1.28 11.59
N SER A 199 2.77 0.55 12.41
CA SER A 199 2.49 -0.84 12.76
C SER A 199 1.20 -0.99 13.58
N LEU A 200 0.98 -0.14 14.57
CA LEU A 200 -0.25 -0.15 15.37
C LEU A 200 -1.49 0.17 14.52
N ILE A 201 -1.37 1.09 13.56
CA ILE A 201 -2.45 1.40 12.63
C ILE A 201 -2.72 0.20 11.72
N LEU A 202 -1.68 -0.43 11.15
CA LEU A 202 -1.84 -1.63 10.32
C LEU A 202 -2.54 -2.76 11.09
N GLU A 203 -2.13 -3.02 12.32
CA GLU A 203 -2.78 -4.02 13.17
C GLU A 203 -4.25 -3.67 13.47
N SER A 204 -4.57 -2.40 13.70
CA SER A 204 -5.96 -1.94 13.90
C SER A 204 -6.84 -2.16 12.66
N LEU A 205 -6.23 -2.14 11.47
CA LEU A 205 -6.87 -2.45 10.19
C LEU A 205 -6.92 -3.95 9.87
N GLY A 206 -6.44 -4.80 10.80
CA GLY A 206 -6.45 -6.26 10.65
C GLY A 206 -5.27 -6.81 9.86
N ILE A 207 -4.22 -6.04 9.65
CA ILE A 207 -2.99 -6.46 8.97
C ILE A 207 -1.92 -6.79 10.01
N PRO A 208 -1.63 -8.07 10.30
CA PRO A 208 -0.67 -8.45 11.32
C PRO A 208 0.76 -8.03 10.93
N VAL A 209 1.42 -7.28 11.80
CA VAL A 209 2.82 -6.90 11.65
C VAL A 209 3.70 -7.92 12.39
N GLU A 210 4.79 -8.38 11.78
CA GLU A 210 5.72 -9.34 12.38
C GLU A 210 7.03 -8.66 12.83
N VAL A 211 7.49 -7.65 12.08
CA VAL A 211 8.75 -6.95 12.34
C VAL A 211 8.74 -5.57 11.69
N PHE A 212 9.47 -4.65 12.25
CA PHE A 212 9.85 -3.41 11.57
C PHE A 212 11.24 -2.97 12.02
N HIS A 213 11.99 -2.34 11.15
CA HIS A 213 13.35 -1.91 11.42
C HIS A 213 13.82 -0.82 10.45
N HIS A 214 14.95 -0.18 10.81
CA HIS A 214 15.70 0.64 9.88
C HIS A 214 16.48 -0.29 8.93
N GLU A 215 16.46 0.05 7.64
CA GLU A 215 17.13 -0.70 6.59
C GLU A 215 18.56 -0.21 6.31
N VAL A 216 19.25 -0.90 5.37
CA VAL A 216 20.68 -0.75 5.14
C VAL A 216 21.10 0.62 4.66
N ALA A 217 20.29 1.33 3.86
CA ALA A 217 20.62 2.67 3.43
C ALA A 217 20.68 3.63 4.61
N GLY A 218 21.75 4.41 4.70
CA GLY A 218 22.03 5.26 5.84
C GLY A 218 21.19 6.54 5.95
N ALA A 219 20.27 6.78 5.02
CA ALA A 219 19.42 7.97 5.01
C ALA A 219 17.95 7.62 4.90
N GLY A 220 17.33 7.28 6.05
CA GLY A 220 15.89 7.16 6.20
C GLY A 220 15.24 5.95 5.52
N GLN A 221 15.96 4.86 5.28
CA GLN A 221 15.38 3.63 4.73
C GLN A 221 14.77 2.77 5.82
N ASN A 222 13.57 2.25 5.57
CA ASN A 222 12.75 1.52 6.52
C ASN A 222 12.11 0.31 5.87
N GLU A 223 11.78 -0.69 6.69
CA GLU A 223 10.97 -1.84 6.33
C GLU A 223 9.93 -2.14 7.41
N ILE A 224 8.74 -2.57 6.98
CA ILE A 224 7.70 -3.14 7.85
C ILE A 224 7.29 -4.48 7.24
N GLY A 225 7.71 -5.56 7.89
CA GLY A 225 7.34 -6.93 7.56
C GLY A 225 5.98 -7.28 8.13
N THR A 226 5.08 -7.73 7.28
CA THR A 226 3.73 -8.17 7.68
C THR A 226 3.55 -9.65 7.35
N LYS A 227 2.67 -10.31 8.07
CA LYS A 227 2.40 -11.73 7.88
C LYS A 227 2.02 -12.03 6.42
N PHE A 228 2.45 -13.20 5.92
CA PHE A 228 2.03 -13.69 4.62
C PHE A 228 0.51 -13.96 4.59
N SER A 229 -0.10 -13.83 3.41
CA SER A 229 -1.49 -14.21 3.17
C SER A 229 -1.70 -14.68 1.73
N THR A 230 -2.95 -14.98 1.34
CA THR A 230 -3.29 -15.33 -0.05
C THR A 230 -3.00 -14.16 -0.99
N LEU A 231 -2.88 -14.43 -2.27
CA LEU A 231 -2.44 -13.43 -3.26
C LEU A 231 -3.31 -12.16 -3.24
N VAL A 232 -4.63 -12.31 -3.31
CA VAL A 232 -5.54 -11.15 -3.38
C VAL A 232 -5.51 -10.37 -2.08
N GLU A 233 -5.65 -11.04 -0.94
CA GLU A 233 -5.64 -10.39 0.38
C GLU A 233 -4.30 -9.67 0.62
N ARG A 234 -3.19 -10.29 0.26
CA ARG A 234 -1.86 -9.70 0.45
C ARG A 234 -1.62 -8.51 -0.49
N ALA A 235 -2.17 -8.54 -1.70
CA ALA A 235 -2.14 -7.39 -2.62
C ALA A 235 -2.93 -6.20 -2.06
N ASP A 236 -4.13 -6.44 -1.53
CA ASP A 236 -4.94 -5.41 -0.86
C ASP A 236 -4.18 -4.83 0.35
N TRP A 237 -3.57 -5.67 1.20
CA TRP A 237 -2.77 -5.23 2.35
C TRP A 237 -1.55 -4.40 1.93
N THR A 238 -0.95 -4.69 0.77
CA THR A 238 0.19 -3.91 0.27
C THR A 238 -0.23 -2.49 -0.09
N GLN A 239 -1.41 -2.29 -0.67
CA GLN A 239 -1.93 -0.94 -0.91
C GLN A 239 -2.23 -0.21 0.40
N VAL A 240 -2.88 -0.88 1.35
CA VAL A 240 -3.15 -0.30 2.67
C VAL A 240 -1.85 0.05 3.41
N LEU A 241 -0.82 -0.80 3.34
CA LEU A 241 0.50 -0.52 3.94
C LEU A 241 1.10 0.76 3.34
N LYS A 242 1.10 0.90 2.02
CA LYS A 242 1.60 2.12 1.36
C LYS A 242 0.81 3.36 1.79
N TYR A 243 -0.52 3.24 1.86
CA TYR A 243 -1.40 4.30 2.32
C TYR A 243 -1.08 4.74 3.75
N VAL A 244 -0.92 3.79 4.69
CA VAL A 244 -0.56 4.06 6.08
C VAL A 244 0.81 4.74 6.17
N VAL A 245 1.81 4.22 5.46
CA VAL A 245 3.17 4.80 5.44
C VAL A 245 3.16 6.25 4.98
N TRP A 246 2.45 6.58 3.90
CA TRP A 246 2.37 7.96 3.41
C TRP A 246 1.65 8.89 4.37
N ASN A 247 0.54 8.45 4.95
CA ASN A 247 -0.25 9.29 5.85
C ASN A 247 0.45 9.54 7.18
N VAL A 248 1.06 8.53 7.77
CA VAL A 248 1.84 8.71 9.01
C VAL A 248 3.07 9.60 8.74
N ALA A 249 3.83 9.37 7.66
CA ALA A 249 4.93 10.25 7.31
C ALA A 249 4.47 11.71 7.16
N ASN A 250 3.32 11.94 6.50
CA ASN A 250 2.74 13.26 6.34
C ASN A 250 2.33 13.88 7.70
N ALA A 251 1.78 13.10 8.62
CA ALA A 251 1.43 13.57 9.96
C ALA A 251 2.66 14.04 10.77
N TYR A 252 3.83 13.45 10.51
CA TYR A 252 5.12 13.87 11.07
C TYR A 252 5.79 15.02 10.29
N GLY A 253 5.13 15.61 9.30
CA GLY A 253 5.70 16.66 8.45
C GLY A 253 6.81 16.16 7.52
N LYS A 254 6.80 14.87 7.21
CA LYS A 254 7.77 14.18 6.35
C LYS A 254 7.08 13.64 5.09
N THR A 255 7.87 13.09 4.17
CA THR A 255 7.36 12.39 2.99
C THR A 255 7.98 11.01 2.88
N ALA A 256 7.22 10.05 2.36
CA ALA A 256 7.71 8.69 2.13
C ALA A 256 7.68 8.34 0.64
N THR A 257 8.59 7.46 0.22
CA THR A 257 8.62 6.95 -1.14
C THR A 257 8.97 5.47 -1.18
N PHE A 258 8.30 4.74 -2.07
CA PHE A 258 8.63 3.37 -2.45
C PHE A 258 9.47 3.32 -3.74
N MET A 259 10.05 4.45 -4.15
CA MET A 259 10.94 4.51 -5.31
C MET A 259 12.13 3.57 -5.10
N PRO A 260 12.46 2.69 -6.07
CA PRO A 260 13.51 1.69 -5.89
C PRO A 260 14.88 2.27 -5.60
N LYS A 261 15.24 3.41 -6.19
CA LYS A 261 16.55 4.04 -6.04
C LYS A 261 16.42 5.56 -6.00
N PRO A 262 16.02 6.13 -4.85
CA PRO A 262 15.79 7.58 -4.77
C PRO A 262 17.09 8.40 -4.84
N TYR A 263 18.25 7.83 -4.46
CA TYR A 263 19.55 8.45 -4.63
C TYR A 263 20.66 7.43 -4.88
N ALA A 264 21.71 7.85 -5.58
CA ALA A 264 22.83 7.00 -5.95
C ALA A 264 23.82 6.80 -4.78
N GLY A 265 24.58 5.71 -4.83
CA GLY A 265 25.69 5.46 -3.92
C GLY A 265 25.32 4.69 -2.64
N ASP A 266 24.06 4.61 -2.27
CA ASP A 266 23.58 3.81 -1.13
C ASP A 266 22.66 2.66 -1.60
N ASN A 267 22.11 1.88 -0.67
CA ASN A 267 21.14 0.85 -1.01
C ASN A 267 19.84 1.47 -1.55
N GLY A 268 19.07 0.70 -2.28
CA GLY A 268 17.72 1.06 -2.74
C GLY A 268 16.66 0.21 -2.08
N SER A 269 15.39 0.57 -2.25
CA SER A 269 14.25 -0.20 -1.78
C SER A 269 14.02 -1.44 -2.63
N GLY A 270 14.00 -2.61 -1.98
CA GLY A 270 13.52 -3.86 -2.52
C GLY A 270 12.04 -4.06 -2.23
N MET A 271 11.48 -5.03 -2.91
CA MET A 271 10.27 -5.73 -2.50
C MET A 271 10.51 -7.21 -2.78
N HIS A 272 11.19 -7.88 -1.85
CA HIS A 272 11.36 -9.32 -1.93
C HIS A 272 10.00 -9.98 -1.73
N VAL A 273 9.69 -11.00 -2.52
CA VAL A 273 8.40 -11.69 -2.42
C VAL A 273 8.60 -13.16 -2.16
N HIS A 274 8.34 -13.57 -0.93
CA HIS A 274 8.29 -14.97 -0.57
C HIS A 274 7.01 -15.61 -1.06
N GLN A 275 7.10 -16.81 -1.62
CA GLN A 275 5.96 -17.51 -2.18
C GLN A 275 5.94 -18.97 -1.76
N SER A 276 4.75 -19.51 -1.51
CA SER A 276 4.56 -20.94 -1.29
C SER A 276 3.24 -21.43 -1.87
N ILE A 277 3.27 -22.58 -2.54
CA ILE A 277 2.08 -23.25 -3.09
C ILE A 277 1.72 -24.43 -2.19
N TRP A 278 0.44 -24.53 -1.86
CA TRP A 278 -0.09 -25.53 -0.95
C TRP A 278 -1.19 -26.35 -1.62
N ARG A 279 -1.30 -27.60 -1.19
CA ARG A 279 -2.41 -28.49 -1.54
C ARG A 279 -2.87 -29.22 -0.28
N THR A 280 -4.16 -29.15 0.04
CA THR A 280 -4.75 -29.81 1.22
C THR A 280 -3.95 -29.56 2.51
N ALA A 281 -3.63 -28.27 2.76
CA ALA A 281 -2.82 -27.81 3.89
C ALA A 281 -1.39 -28.37 3.97
N ARG A 282 -0.83 -28.87 2.84
CA ARG A 282 0.56 -29.29 2.73
C ARG A 282 1.30 -28.46 1.68
N THR A 283 2.50 -28.01 2.01
CA THR A 283 3.35 -27.26 1.06
C THR A 283 3.76 -28.16 -0.10
N CYS A 284 3.47 -27.73 -1.32
CA CYS A 284 3.90 -28.39 -2.56
C CYS A 284 5.18 -27.79 -3.12
N LEU A 285 5.32 -26.45 -2.99
CA LEU A 285 6.48 -25.69 -3.45
C LEU A 285 6.74 -24.54 -2.49
N LEU A 286 7.97 -24.42 -2.03
CA LEU A 286 8.48 -23.27 -1.28
C LEU A 286 9.53 -22.58 -2.14
N ALA A 287 9.30 -21.35 -2.57
CA ALA A 287 10.29 -20.52 -3.23
C ALA A 287 10.72 -19.39 -2.27
N THR A 288 12.00 -19.34 -1.96
CA THR A 288 12.62 -18.25 -1.21
C THR A 288 13.06 -17.18 -2.20
N ALA A 289 12.41 -16.06 -2.18
CA ALA A 289 12.71 -14.80 -2.87
C ALA A 289 12.74 -14.87 -4.41
N MET A 290 11.73 -14.28 -5.05
CA MET A 290 11.96 -13.66 -6.36
C MET A 290 12.40 -12.20 -6.12
N ARG A 291 13.61 -11.84 -6.61
CA ARG A 291 13.99 -10.43 -6.75
C ARG A 291 13.21 -9.86 -7.93
N VAL A 292 12.41 -8.87 -7.70
CA VAL A 292 11.78 -8.07 -8.75
C VAL A 292 12.70 -6.92 -9.11
#